data_f2cbdc0c85796c8a33ab4b90cd3663dc
#
_entry.id   f2cbdc0c85796c8a33ab4b90cd3663dc
#
_cell.length_a   1.000
_cell.length_b   1.000
_cell.length_c   1.000
_cell.angle_alpha   90.00
_cell.angle_beta   90.00
_cell.angle_gamma   90.00
#
_symmetry.space_group_name_H-M   'P 1'
#
loop_
_entity.id
_entity.type
_entity.pdbx_description
1 polymer ?
#
loop_
_entity_poly.entity_id
_entity_poly.type
_entity_poly.pdbx_seq_one_letter_code
_entity_poly.pdbx_strand_id
1 'polypeptide(L)'
;EFMKVRFAVKQVEALCERLRSSVDEVRRFEREIMDICEQKAKMPHARFIESFPGNETNVDWVLREIATNKPYSAILERFKHAIIEKQARLAGLQKKAMISIRELKEINKQMSIGETRARLAKREMIEANLRLVISIAKKYTNRGLQFLDLIQEGNIGLMKAVDKFEYRR
;
A
#
# COMPACT_ATOMS: atom_id res chain seq x y z
N GLU A 1 5.03 0.28 25.62
CA GLU A 1 3.71 -0.14 26.20
C GLU A 1 2.69 -0.49 25.12
N PHE A 2 2.55 0.26 24.02
CA PHE A 2 1.61 -0.04 22.93
C PHE A 2 1.80 -1.41 22.26
N MET A 3 3.02 -1.95 22.25
CA MET A 3 3.32 -3.29 21.70
C MET A 3 2.64 -4.44 22.46
N LYS A 4 2.10 -4.19 23.66
CA LYS A 4 1.35 -5.18 24.45
C LYS A 4 -0.16 -5.13 24.22
N VAL A 5 -0.67 -4.10 23.54
CA VAL A 5 -2.10 -3.95 23.24
C VAL A 5 -2.47 -4.84 22.07
N ARG A 6 -3.44 -5.73 22.27
CA ARG A 6 -4.01 -6.56 21.19
C ARG A 6 -5.15 -5.80 20.54
N PHE A 7 -4.91 -5.33 19.33
CA PHE A 7 -5.98 -4.76 18.52
C PHE A 7 -6.84 -5.87 17.91
N ALA A 8 -8.13 -5.65 17.81
CA ALA A 8 -8.99 -6.54 17.04
C ALA A 8 -8.60 -6.52 15.56
N VAL A 9 -8.66 -7.68 14.91
CA VAL A 9 -8.24 -7.83 13.48
C VAL A 9 -8.90 -6.77 12.59
N LYS A 10 -10.20 -6.50 12.79
CA LYS A 10 -10.93 -5.45 12.06
C LYS A 10 -10.31 -4.05 12.22
N GLN A 11 -9.80 -3.73 13.41
CA GLN A 11 -9.16 -2.43 13.66
C GLN A 11 -7.82 -2.34 12.94
N VAL A 12 -7.05 -3.43 12.94
CA VAL A 12 -5.78 -3.50 12.19
C VAL A 12 -6.05 -3.34 10.69
N GLU A 13 -7.01 -4.08 10.13
CA GLU A 13 -7.41 -3.97 8.74
C GLU A 13 -7.83 -2.54 8.36
N ALA A 14 -8.66 -1.90 9.19
CA ALA A 14 -9.08 -0.51 8.96
C ALA A 14 -7.92 0.50 9.02
N LEU A 15 -6.93 0.28 9.92
CA LEU A 15 -5.74 1.10 9.99
C LEU A 15 -4.83 0.89 8.77
N CYS A 16 -4.65 -0.36 8.34
CA CYS A 16 -3.90 -0.70 7.13
C CYS A 16 -4.51 -0.05 5.88
N GLU A 17 -5.84 -0.08 5.76
CA GLU A 17 -6.54 0.53 4.63
C GLU A 17 -6.40 2.06 4.62
N ARG A 18 -6.51 2.72 5.79
CA ARG A 18 -6.27 4.17 5.91
C ARG A 18 -4.83 4.54 5.53
N LEU A 19 -3.85 3.76 6.00
CA LEU A 19 -2.44 3.97 5.66
C LEU A 19 -2.22 3.84 4.14
N ARG A 20 -2.76 2.79 3.53
CA ARG A 20 -2.69 2.53 2.09
C ARG A 20 -3.31 3.69 1.30
N SER A 21 -4.52 4.10 1.64
CA SER A 21 -5.20 5.23 1.01
C SER A 21 -4.38 6.51 1.09
N SER A 22 -3.77 6.80 2.25
CA SER A 22 -2.91 7.98 2.41
C SER A 22 -1.65 7.90 1.52
N VAL A 23 -1.02 6.73 1.43
CA VAL A 23 0.16 6.54 0.55
C VAL A 23 -0.23 6.63 -0.92
N ASP A 24 -1.38 6.12 -1.32
CA ASP A 24 -1.85 6.19 -2.70
C ASP A 24 -2.19 7.64 -3.10
N GLU A 25 -2.73 8.43 -2.17
CA GLU A 25 -2.94 9.85 -2.38
C GLU A 25 -1.61 10.61 -2.54
N VAL A 26 -0.61 10.31 -1.72
CA VAL A 26 0.76 10.86 -1.86
C VAL A 26 1.33 10.50 -3.23
N ARG A 27 1.30 9.22 -3.63
CA ARG A 27 1.81 8.75 -4.92
C ARG A 27 1.08 9.39 -6.11
N ARG A 28 -0.21 9.68 -5.96
CA ARG A 28 -0.97 10.37 -6.99
C ARG A 28 -0.43 11.79 -7.19
N PHE A 29 -0.28 12.57 -6.14
CA PHE A 29 0.25 13.94 -6.25
C PHE A 29 1.69 13.96 -6.74
N GLU A 30 2.54 13.04 -6.30
CA GLU A 30 3.91 12.93 -6.82
C GLU A 30 3.94 12.64 -8.33
N ARG A 31 3.10 11.70 -8.80
CA ARG A 31 2.97 11.42 -10.24
C ARG A 31 2.47 12.63 -11.02
N GLU A 32 1.48 13.35 -10.51
CA GLU A 32 0.97 14.55 -11.15
C GLU A 32 2.05 15.65 -11.24
N ILE A 33 2.91 15.80 -10.23
CA ILE A 33 4.05 16.73 -10.26
C ILE A 33 5.08 16.25 -11.28
N MET A 34 5.41 14.95 -11.28
CA MET A 34 6.33 14.34 -12.24
C MET A 34 5.85 14.55 -13.68
N ASP A 35 4.57 14.31 -13.96
CA ASP A 35 3.99 14.51 -15.29
C ASP A 35 4.08 15.97 -15.75
N ILE A 36 3.88 16.93 -14.84
CA ILE A 36 4.05 18.36 -15.16
C ILE A 36 5.52 18.64 -15.47
N CYS A 37 6.46 18.15 -14.68
CA CYS A 37 7.88 18.40 -14.86
C CYS A 37 8.45 17.72 -16.13
N GLU A 38 8.10 16.47 -16.37
CA GLU A 38 8.66 15.69 -17.48
C GLU A 38 7.92 15.90 -18.79
N GLN A 39 6.59 15.77 -18.78
CA GLN A 39 5.81 15.81 -20.02
C GLN A 39 5.60 17.23 -20.52
N LYS A 40 5.30 18.18 -19.62
CA LYS A 40 5.01 19.56 -20.00
C LYS A 40 6.26 20.43 -20.02
N ALA A 41 7.09 20.39 -18.97
CA ALA A 41 8.29 21.22 -18.90
C ALA A 41 9.51 20.60 -19.60
N LYS A 42 9.46 19.31 -19.99
CA LYS A 42 10.56 18.58 -20.62
C LYS A 42 11.83 18.50 -19.75
N MET A 43 11.63 18.46 -18.44
CA MET A 43 12.70 18.21 -17.48
C MET A 43 13.22 16.78 -17.64
N PRO A 44 14.54 16.51 -17.66
CA PRO A 44 15.06 15.16 -17.71
C PRO A 44 14.64 14.34 -16.48
N HIS A 45 14.17 13.12 -16.68
CA HIS A 45 13.73 12.20 -15.62
C HIS A 45 14.81 12.01 -14.53
N ALA A 46 16.07 11.82 -14.93
CA ALA A 46 17.19 11.68 -14.02
C ALA A 46 17.30 12.89 -13.05
N ARG A 47 17.10 14.10 -13.57
CA ARG A 47 17.14 15.33 -12.77
C ARG A 47 15.98 15.40 -11.76
N PHE A 48 14.78 15.00 -12.19
CA PHE A 48 13.62 14.94 -11.30
C PHE A 48 13.85 13.98 -10.14
N ILE A 49 14.29 12.76 -10.43
CA ILE A 49 14.56 11.73 -9.40
C ILE A 49 15.69 12.14 -8.45
N GLU A 50 16.68 12.91 -8.93
CA GLU A 50 17.77 13.41 -8.09
C GLU A 50 17.33 14.53 -7.14
N SER A 51 16.48 15.45 -7.61
CA SER A 51 16.19 16.70 -6.91
C SER A 51 14.89 16.70 -6.11
N PHE A 52 13.87 15.93 -6.55
CA PHE A 52 12.53 15.95 -5.94
C PHE A 52 12.40 15.12 -4.67
N PRO A 53 12.98 13.90 -4.54
CA PRO A 53 12.87 13.12 -3.31
C PRO A 53 13.47 13.88 -2.11
N GLY A 54 12.68 13.94 -1.03
CA GLY A 54 13.02 14.73 0.16
C GLY A 54 12.58 16.19 0.10
N ASN A 55 12.12 16.68 -1.06
CA ASN A 55 11.58 18.02 -1.26
C ASN A 55 10.08 18.01 -1.60
N GLU A 56 9.39 16.90 -1.37
CA GLU A 56 7.98 16.70 -1.76
C GLU A 56 7.04 17.77 -1.15
N THR A 57 7.37 18.23 0.06
CA THR A 57 6.60 19.25 0.79
C THR A 57 7.25 20.64 0.77
N ASN A 58 8.41 20.77 0.12
CA ASN A 58 9.17 22.01 0.09
C ASN A 58 8.78 22.83 -1.14
N VAL A 59 7.96 23.86 -0.94
CA VAL A 59 7.51 24.76 -2.01
C VAL A 59 8.66 25.53 -2.67
N ASP A 60 9.80 25.72 -1.98
CA ASP A 60 10.95 26.42 -2.54
C ASP A 60 11.72 25.57 -3.55
N TRP A 61 11.46 24.27 -3.62
CA TRP A 61 12.11 23.36 -4.57
C TRP A 61 11.90 23.82 -6.01
N VAL A 62 10.64 24.09 -6.38
CA VAL A 62 10.32 24.53 -7.74
C VAL A 62 10.97 25.86 -8.08
N LEU A 63 11.06 26.77 -7.10
CA LEU A 63 11.72 28.07 -7.29
C LEU A 63 13.21 27.92 -7.54
N ARG A 64 13.87 27.01 -6.80
CA ARG A 64 15.28 26.68 -7.00
C ARG A 64 15.53 26.06 -8.37
N GLU A 65 14.68 25.13 -8.83
CA GLU A 65 14.81 24.54 -10.17
C GLU A 65 14.59 25.57 -11.28
N ILE A 66 13.69 26.54 -11.12
CA ILE A 66 13.51 27.65 -12.07
C ILE A 66 14.78 28.54 -12.10
N ALA A 67 15.38 28.85 -10.96
CA ALA A 67 16.56 29.68 -10.84
C ALA A 67 17.82 29.06 -11.50
N THR A 68 17.83 27.77 -11.85
CA THR A 68 18.94 27.11 -12.54
C THR A 68 19.09 27.54 -14.01
N ASN A 69 18.17 28.31 -14.57
CA ASN A 69 18.18 28.85 -15.93
C ASN A 69 18.44 27.78 -17.02
N LYS A 70 17.89 26.59 -16.86
CA LYS A 70 17.96 25.50 -17.82
C LYS A 70 16.83 25.63 -18.87
N PRO A 71 16.93 24.94 -20.02
CA PRO A 71 15.93 25.06 -21.10
C PRO A 71 14.48 24.81 -20.66
N TYR A 72 14.28 24.00 -19.62
CA TYR A 72 12.95 23.69 -19.07
C TYR A 72 12.46 24.72 -18.05
N SER A 73 13.33 25.61 -17.52
CA SER A 73 12.97 26.55 -16.44
C SER A 73 11.87 27.52 -16.84
N ALA A 74 11.91 28.05 -18.08
CA ALA A 74 10.90 28.98 -18.59
C ALA A 74 9.50 28.32 -18.70
N ILE A 75 9.45 27.04 -19.03
CA ILE A 75 8.20 26.30 -19.12
C ILE A 75 7.72 25.90 -17.70
N LEU A 76 8.65 25.50 -16.84
CA LEU A 76 8.37 25.16 -15.45
C LEU A 76 7.75 26.33 -14.69
N GLU A 77 8.19 27.54 -14.98
CA GLU A 77 7.64 28.77 -14.39
C GLU A 77 6.14 28.94 -14.67
N ARG A 78 5.67 28.57 -15.87
CA ARG A 78 4.23 28.61 -16.22
C ARG A 78 3.40 27.67 -15.37
N PHE A 79 3.96 26.56 -14.93
CA PHE A 79 3.28 25.54 -14.11
C PHE A 79 3.60 25.64 -12.62
N LYS A 80 4.39 26.65 -12.21
CA LYS A 80 4.82 26.87 -10.82
C LYS A 80 3.66 26.78 -9.82
N HIS A 81 2.56 27.50 -10.06
CA HIS A 81 1.43 27.52 -9.15
C HIS A 81 0.76 26.14 -8.99
N ALA A 82 0.63 25.40 -10.09
CA ALA A 82 0.07 24.05 -10.04
C ALA A 82 0.95 23.06 -9.24
N ILE A 83 2.27 23.20 -9.34
CA ILE A 83 3.21 22.38 -8.56
C ILE A 83 3.14 22.74 -7.08
N ILE A 84 3.18 24.05 -6.74
CA ILE A 84 3.10 24.55 -5.37
C ILE A 84 1.80 24.12 -4.70
N GLU A 85 0.66 24.18 -5.41
CA GLU A 85 -0.62 23.69 -4.88
C GLU A 85 -0.54 22.21 -4.49
N LYS A 86 0.04 21.37 -5.35
CA LYS A 86 0.19 19.94 -5.08
C LYS A 86 1.16 19.68 -3.91
N GLN A 87 2.27 20.41 -3.84
CA GLN A 87 3.20 20.35 -2.71
C GLN A 87 2.54 20.79 -1.40
N ALA A 88 1.69 21.80 -1.42
CA ALA A 88 0.91 22.22 -0.26
C ALA A 88 -0.07 21.13 0.20
N ARG A 89 -0.70 20.40 -0.74
CA ARG A 89 -1.55 19.25 -0.42
C ARG A 89 -0.73 18.10 0.21
N LEU A 90 0.46 17.81 -0.32
CA LEU A 90 1.39 16.84 0.27
C LEU A 90 1.80 17.24 1.69
N ALA A 91 2.10 18.53 1.92
CA ALA A 91 2.38 19.05 3.26
C ALA A 91 1.18 18.89 4.21
N GLY A 92 -0.05 19.07 3.70
CA GLY A 92 -1.28 18.81 4.45
C GLY A 92 -1.44 17.36 4.85
N LEU A 93 -1.14 16.41 3.94
CA LEU A 93 -1.15 14.98 4.24
C LEU A 93 -0.10 14.61 5.29
N GLN A 94 1.12 15.14 5.17
CA GLN A 94 2.18 14.95 6.16
C GLN A 94 1.76 15.44 7.56
N LYS A 95 1.12 16.62 7.66
CA LYS A 95 0.59 17.13 8.94
C LYS A 95 -0.49 16.22 9.52
N LYS A 96 -1.40 15.70 8.70
CA LYS A 96 -2.44 14.76 9.16
C LYS A 96 -1.86 13.43 9.64
N ALA A 97 -0.83 12.93 8.96
CA ALA A 97 -0.16 11.68 9.32
C ALA A 97 0.78 11.84 10.52
N MET A 98 1.21 13.07 10.87
CA MET A 98 2.22 13.39 11.89
C MET A 98 3.58 12.69 11.70
N ILE A 99 3.85 12.18 10.51
CA ILE A 99 5.10 11.53 10.12
C ILE A 99 5.52 12.03 8.74
N SER A 100 6.80 11.88 8.41
CA SER A 100 7.30 12.28 7.09
C SER A 100 6.76 11.37 5.98
N ILE A 101 6.64 11.91 4.75
CA ILE A 101 6.21 11.14 3.58
C ILE A 101 7.11 9.91 3.36
N ARG A 102 8.41 10.05 3.60
CA ARG A 102 9.37 8.95 3.51
C ARG A 102 9.07 7.84 4.52
N GLU A 103 8.84 8.20 5.78
CA GLU A 103 8.47 7.24 6.82
C GLU A 103 7.13 6.58 6.53
N LEU A 104 6.13 7.35 6.07
CA LEU A 104 4.82 6.83 5.67
C LEU A 104 4.95 5.74 4.59
N LYS A 105 5.78 5.98 3.56
CA LYS A 105 6.06 5.00 2.51
C LYS A 105 6.79 3.77 3.03
N GLU A 106 7.76 3.95 3.94
CA GLU A 106 8.51 2.82 4.52
C GLU A 106 7.61 1.96 5.40
N ILE A 107 6.77 2.56 6.24
CA ILE A 107 5.78 1.83 7.05
C ILE A 107 4.83 1.03 6.14
N ASN A 108 4.32 1.64 5.07
CA ASN A 108 3.45 0.95 4.10
C ASN A 108 4.17 -0.22 3.42
N LYS A 109 5.45 -0.07 3.09
CA LYS A 109 6.26 -1.15 2.52
C LYS A 109 6.41 -2.31 3.50
N GLN A 110 6.74 -2.03 4.77
CA GLN A 110 6.85 -3.05 5.82
C GLN A 110 5.52 -3.76 6.05
N MET A 111 4.41 -3.02 6.08
CA MET A 111 3.06 -3.57 6.18
C MET A 111 2.77 -4.52 5.02
N SER A 112 3.03 -4.12 3.77
CA SER A 112 2.80 -4.95 2.59
C SER A 112 3.65 -6.23 2.58
N ILE A 113 4.89 -6.18 3.07
CA ILE A 113 5.73 -7.36 3.26
C ILE A 113 5.12 -8.29 4.31
N GLY A 114 4.65 -7.74 5.44
CA GLY A 114 3.97 -8.50 6.49
C GLY A 114 2.70 -9.19 6.00
N GLU A 115 1.84 -8.48 5.27
CA GLU A 115 0.61 -9.02 4.65
C GLU A 115 0.93 -10.17 3.67
N THR A 116 1.98 -9.99 2.87
CA THR A 116 2.39 -11.02 1.91
C THR A 116 2.88 -12.28 2.63
N ARG A 117 3.68 -12.14 3.69
CA ARG A 117 4.12 -13.26 4.52
C ARG A 117 2.95 -13.96 5.19
N ALA A 118 2.01 -13.22 5.76
CA ALA A 118 0.81 -13.79 6.38
C ALA A 118 -0.04 -14.56 5.38
N ARG A 119 -0.22 -14.02 4.16
CA ARG A 119 -0.96 -14.71 3.09
C ARG A 119 -0.28 -16.00 2.64
N LEU A 120 1.05 -16.01 2.52
CA LEU A 120 1.80 -17.21 2.18
C LEU A 120 1.67 -18.28 3.27
N ALA A 121 1.85 -17.91 4.54
CA ALA A 121 1.69 -18.81 5.67
C ALA A 121 0.27 -19.42 5.74
N LYS A 122 -0.78 -18.62 5.54
CA LYS A 122 -2.16 -19.11 5.45
C LYS A 122 -2.34 -20.12 4.31
N ARG A 123 -1.77 -19.82 3.14
CA ARG A 123 -1.80 -20.73 2.00
C ARG A 123 -1.13 -22.08 2.32
N GLU A 124 0.06 -22.05 2.91
CA GLU A 124 0.78 -23.24 3.32
C GLU A 124 -0.04 -24.08 4.35
N MET A 125 -0.70 -23.40 5.30
CA MET A 125 -1.59 -24.07 6.24
C MET A 125 -2.76 -24.76 5.54
N ILE A 126 -3.38 -24.12 4.56
CA ILE A 126 -4.49 -24.71 3.80
C ILE A 126 -3.97 -25.92 3.02
N GLU A 127 -2.89 -25.77 2.26
CA GLU A 127 -2.31 -26.85 1.45
C GLU A 127 -1.93 -28.08 2.30
N ALA A 128 -1.34 -27.88 3.48
CA ALA A 128 -1.00 -28.96 4.40
C ALA A 128 -2.23 -29.71 4.93
N ASN A 129 -3.39 -29.07 4.99
CA ASN A 129 -4.63 -29.65 5.53
C ASN A 129 -5.62 -30.15 4.46
N LEU A 130 -5.28 -30.07 3.15
CA LEU A 130 -6.18 -30.56 2.09
C LEU A 130 -6.52 -32.05 2.22
N ARG A 131 -5.57 -32.88 2.66
CA ARG A 131 -5.81 -34.31 2.92
C ARG A 131 -6.83 -34.58 4.02
N LEU A 132 -6.85 -33.71 5.05
CA LEU A 132 -7.85 -33.77 6.12
C LEU A 132 -9.24 -33.49 5.56
N VAL A 133 -9.39 -32.49 4.70
CA VAL A 133 -10.68 -32.18 4.04
C VAL A 133 -11.20 -33.37 3.25
N ILE A 134 -10.34 -34.03 2.45
CA ILE A 134 -10.72 -35.25 1.70
C ILE A 134 -11.16 -36.35 2.63
N SER A 135 -10.45 -36.59 3.73
CA SER A 135 -10.79 -37.60 4.74
C SER A 135 -12.15 -37.31 5.40
N ILE A 136 -12.45 -36.06 5.67
CA ILE A 136 -13.75 -35.64 6.21
C ILE A 136 -14.83 -35.79 5.16
N ALA A 137 -14.62 -35.31 3.92
CA ALA A 137 -15.59 -35.42 2.84
C ALA A 137 -16.06 -36.85 2.56
N LYS A 138 -15.13 -37.83 2.66
CA LYS A 138 -15.45 -39.27 2.53
C LYS A 138 -16.51 -39.75 3.54
N LYS A 139 -16.57 -39.19 4.74
CA LYS A 139 -17.55 -39.56 5.77
C LYS A 139 -18.97 -39.02 5.49
N TYR A 140 -19.09 -38.08 4.56
CA TYR A 140 -20.35 -37.43 4.20
C TYR A 140 -20.86 -37.83 2.82
N THR A 141 -20.23 -38.80 2.15
CA THR A 141 -20.71 -39.34 0.87
C THR A 141 -22.08 -39.99 1.03
N ASN A 142 -22.84 -40.05 -0.07
CA ASN A 142 -24.19 -40.62 -0.12
C ASN A 142 -25.25 -39.91 0.71
N ARG A 143 -25.06 -38.60 0.96
CA ARG A 143 -26.00 -37.74 1.69
C ARG A 143 -26.59 -36.60 0.85
N GLY A 144 -26.67 -36.80 -0.48
CA GLY A 144 -27.33 -35.85 -1.39
C GLY A 144 -26.38 -34.88 -2.16
N LEU A 145 -25.10 -34.77 -1.76
CA LEU A 145 -24.11 -33.98 -2.48
C LEU A 145 -23.07 -34.90 -3.16
N GLN A 146 -22.57 -34.46 -4.30
CA GLN A 146 -21.46 -35.15 -4.97
C GLN A 146 -20.16 -34.98 -4.19
N PHE A 147 -19.27 -35.96 -4.32
CA PHE A 147 -18.01 -35.99 -3.56
C PHE A 147 -17.12 -34.77 -3.82
N LEU A 148 -17.06 -34.27 -5.06
CA LEU A 148 -16.30 -33.07 -5.39
C LEU A 148 -16.86 -31.81 -4.72
N ASP A 149 -18.20 -31.71 -4.62
CA ASP A 149 -18.86 -30.59 -3.95
C ASP A 149 -18.58 -30.62 -2.44
N LEU A 150 -18.58 -31.80 -1.84
CA LEU A 150 -18.19 -31.98 -0.41
C LEU A 150 -16.75 -31.53 -0.17
N ILE A 151 -15.82 -31.81 -1.08
CA ILE A 151 -14.44 -31.34 -0.98
C ILE A 151 -14.38 -29.81 -1.09
N GLN A 152 -15.14 -29.22 -2.01
CA GLN A 152 -15.16 -27.75 -2.17
C GLN A 152 -15.72 -27.06 -0.93
N GLU A 153 -16.83 -27.52 -0.39
CA GLU A 153 -17.41 -27.02 0.86
C GLU A 153 -16.43 -27.19 2.05
N GLY A 154 -15.77 -28.34 2.11
CA GLY A 154 -14.74 -28.59 3.11
C GLY A 154 -13.55 -27.64 3.00
N ASN A 155 -13.11 -27.30 1.78
CA ASN A 155 -12.05 -26.35 1.54
C ASN A 155 -12.47 -24.91 1.94
N ILE A 156 -13.72 -24.50 1.65
CA ILE A 156 -14.25 -23.22 2.09
C ILE A 156 -14.29 -23.15 3.62
N GLY A 157 -14.71 -24.24 4.28
CA GLY A 157 -14.67 -24.36 5.74
C GLY A 157 -13.25 -24.25 6.30
N LEU A 158 -12.27 -24.93 5.67
CA LEU A 158 -10.87 -24.85 6.04
C LEU A 158 -10.31 -23.43 5.90
N MET A 159 -10.57 -22.76 4.79
CA MET A 159 -10.14 -21.35 4.59
C MET A 159 -10.67 -20.44 5.70
N LYS A 160 -11.96 -20.55 6.04
CA LYS A 160 -12.57 -19.78 7.13
C LYS A 160 -11.97 -20.12 8.50
N ALA A 161 -11.58 -21.38 8.73
CA ALA A 161 -10.92 -21.79 9.97
C ALA A 161 -9.49 -21.21 10.06
N VAL A 162 -8.73 -21.23 8.96
CA VAL A 162 -7.38 -20.65 8.89
C VAL A 162 -7.42 -19.14 9.08
N ASP A 163 -8.43 -18.44 8.55
CA ASP A 163 -8.58 -16.99 8.75
C ASP A 163 -8.84 -16.62 10.21
N LYS A 164 -9.48 -17.50 10.97
CA LYS A 164 -9.76 -17.32 12.41
C LYS A 164 -8.68 -17.92 13.31
N PHE A 165 -7.66 -18.54 12.72
CA PHE A 165 -6.63 -19.24 13.50
C PHE A 165 -5.76 -18.24 14.28
N GLU A 166 -5.73 -18.39 15.58
CA GLU A 166 -4.85 -17.67 16.49
C GLU A 166 -3.84 -18.65 17.10
N TYR A 167 -2.60 -18.60 16.67
CA TYR A 167 -1.54 -19.55 17.09
C TYR A 167 -1.20 -19.49 18.60
N ARG A 168 -1.69 -18.47 19.30
CA ARG A 168 -1.43 -18.27 20.74
C ARG A 168 -2.55 -18.79 21.67
N ARG A 169 -3.55 -19.45 21.12
CA ARG A 169 -4.62 -20.11 21.88
C ARG A 169 -4.41 -21.60 21.98
#